data_979f894b8dba16455c8574c23f70da4b
#
_entry.id   979f894b8dba16455c8574c23f70da4b
#
_cell.length_a   1.000
_cell.length_b   1.000
_cell.length_c   1.000
_cell.angle_alpha   90.00
_cell.angle_beta   90.00
_cell.angle_gamma   90.00
#
_symmetry.space_group_name_H-M   'P 1'
#
loop_
_entity.id
_entity.type
_entity.pdbx_description
1 polymer ?
#
loop_
_entity_poly.entity_id
_entity_poly.type
_entity_poly.pdbx_seq_one_letter_code
_entity_poly.pdbx_strand_id
1 'polypeptide(L)'
;PWMSFLPFYEDHELPKIIKSQGGKAWHPYRKDITKKLVDISHQEDLPVNVWTVNEEYEMLKMIEYGVDGIMTDYPLRLKELCEKENLNWF
;
A
#
# COMPACT_ATOMS: atom_id res chain seq x y z
N PRO A 1 8.79 -1.45 -10.27
CA PRO A 1 9.38 -0.28 -9.62
C PRO A 1 10.84 -0.51 -9.27
N TRP A 2 11.58 0.56 -9.25
CA TRP A 2 13.01 0.51 -8.99
C TRP A 2 13.37 -0.11 -7.63
N MET A 3 12.44 -0.08 -6.69
CA MET A 3 12.68 -0.66 -5.36
C MET A 3 12.90 -2.17 -5.40
N SER A 4 12.46 -2.83 -6.46
CA SER A 4 12.73 -4.25 -6.64
C SER A 4 14.22 -4.53 -6.84
N PHE A 5 15.00 -3.51 -7.11
CA PHE A 5 16.43 -3.63 -7.33
C PHE A 5 17.26 -3.37 -6.07
N LEU A 6 16.63 -3.37 -4.91
CA LEU A 6 17.32 -3.15 -3.63
C LEU A 6 17.29 -4.42 -2.76
N PRO A 7 17.86 -5.53 -3.25
CA PRO A 7 17.77 -6.80 -2.52
C PRO A 7 18.65 -6.86 -1.26
N PHE A 8 19.51 -5.87 -1.07
CA PHE A 8 20.41 -5.81 0.08
C PHE A 8 19.76 -5.24 1.32
N TYR A 9 18.58 -4.63 1.17
CA TYR A 9 17.91 -4.00 2.29
C TYR A 9 16.83 -4.90 2.84
N GLU A 10 16.69 -4.89 4.16
CA GLU A 10 15.58 -5.55 4.81
C GLU A 10 14.29 -4.84 4.39
N ASP A 11 13.21 -5.61 4.21
CA ASP A 11 11.93 -5.02 3.77
C ASP A 11 11.48 -3.90 4.69
N HIS A 12 11.64 -4.08 6.01
CA HIS A 12 11.19 -3.09 6.98
C HIS A 12 11.99 -1.78 6.93
N GLU A 13 13.12 -1.76 6.22
CA GLU A 13 13.91 -0.55 6.06
C GLU A 13 13.51 0.29 4.84
N LEU A 14 12.76 -0.31 3.90
CA LEU A 14 12.40 0.38 2.67
C LEU A 14 11.68 1.73 2.89
N PRO A 15 10.67 1.83 3.76
CA PRO A 15 10.04 3.13 3.99
C PRO A 15 11.01 4.20 4.47
N LYS A 16 11.93 3.83 5.35
CA LYS A 16 12.92 4.77 5.87
C LYS A 16 13.88 5.23 4.77
N ILE A 17 14.29 4.31 3.91
CA ILE A 17 15.18 4.61 2.80
C ILE A 17 14.50 5.57 1.82
N ILE A 18 13.25 5.31 1.49
CA ILE A 18 12.47 6.16 0.59
C ILE A 18 12.36 7.56 1.17
N LYS A 19 12.05 7.67 2.44
CA LYS A 19 11.89 8.97 3.11
C LYS A 19 13.21 9.72 3.14
N SER A 20 14.31 9.05 3.45
CA SER A 20 15.63 9.67 3.53
C SER A 20 16.11 10.20 2.18
N GLN A 21 15.61 9.65 1.08
CA GLN A 21 15.94 10.08 -0.27
C GLN A 21 14.96 11.13 -0.82
N GLY A 22 14.11 11.68 0.05
CA GLY A 22 13.16 12.71 -0.34
C GLY A 22 11.88 12.18 -0.95
N GLY A 23 11.61 10.90 -0.83
CA GLY A 23 10.37 10.31 -1.31
C GLY A 23 9.17 10.82 -0.53
N LYS A 24 8.05 11.06 -1.23
CA LYS A 24 6.83 11.60 -0.63
C LYS A 24 5.73 10.58 -0.45
N ALA A 25 5.90 9.41 -1.06
CA ALA A 25 4.94 8.31 -0.96
C ALA A 25 5.64 7.02 -1.34
N TRP A 26 5.08 5.90 -0.87
CA TRP A 26 5.56 4.57 -1.22
C TRP A 26 4.51 3.89 -2.07
N HIS A 27 4.92 3.34 -3.22
CA HIS A 27 4.03 2.68 -4.16
C HIS A 27 4.42 1.21 -4.31
N PRO A 28 4.18 0.37 -3.29
CA PRO A 28 4.58 -1.03 -3.36
C PRO A 28 3.69 -1.84 -4.28
N TYR A 29 4.27 -2.89 -4.86
CA TYR A 29 3.50 -3.91 -5.56
C TYR A 29 2.72 -4.72 -4.53
N ARG A 30 1.50 -5.14 -4.89
CA ARG A 30 0.58 -5.78 -3.94
C ARG A 30 1.14 -7.01 -3.21
N LYS A 31 2.08 -7.73 -3.84
CA LYS A 31 2.69 -8.93 -3.24
C LYS A 31 3.85 -8.61 -2.30
N ASP A 32 4.34 -7.38 -2.34
CA ASP A 32 5.50 -6.97 -1.55
C ASP A 32 5.10 -6.26 -0.26
N ILE A 33 3.81 -6.09 -0.02
CA ILE A 33 3.32 -5.31 1.10
C ILE A 33 2.91 -6.20 2.27
N THR A 34 3.20 -5.73 3.49
CA THR A 34 2.73 -6.36 4.72
C THR A 34 2.18 -5.27 5.63
N LYS A 35 1.38 -5.66 6.63
CA LYS A 35 0.88 -4.70 7.60
C LYS A 35 2.02 -4.00 8.34
N LYS A 36 3.08 -4.74 8.66
CA LYS A 36 4.25 -4.19 9.34
C LYS A 36 4.89 -3.07 8.51
N LEU A 37 5.02 -3.28 7.20
CA LEU A 37 5.59 -2.28 6.30
C LEU A 37 4.72 -1.04 6.21
N VAL A 38 3.41 -1.21 6.18
CA VAL A 38 2.48 -0.08 6.18
C VAL A 38 2.63 0.73 7.48
N ASP A 39 2.68 0.04 8.62
CA ASP A 39 2.84 0.70 9.91
C ASP A 39 4.16 1.49 9.99
N ILE A 40 5.25 0.89 9.50
CA ILE A 40 6.55 1.57 9.48
C ILE A 40 6.50 2.78 8.56
N SER A 41 5.85 2.64 7.41
CA SER A 41 5.71 3.75 6.46
C SER A 41 4.97 4.92 7.11
N HIS A 42 3.90 4.64 7.85
CA HIS A 42 3.15 5.67 8.53
C HIS A 42 3.96 6.33 9.65
N GLN A 43 4.82 5.58 10.32
CA GLN A 43 5.72 6.14 11.31
C GLN A 43 6.69 7.15 10.72
N GLU A 44 7.00 6.99 9.43
CA GLU A 44 7.87 7.92 8.69
C GLU A 44 7.07 8.99 7.94
N ASP A 45 5.78 9.13 8.24
CA ASP A 45 4.87 10.06 7.55
C ASP A 45 4.83 9.84 6.04
N LEU A 46 4.88 8.58 5.61
CA LEU A 46 4.94 8.21 4.21
C LEU A 46 3.64 7.50 3.81
N PRO A 47 2.79 8.13 2.96
CA PRO A 47 1.60 7.46 2.46
C PRO A 47 1.94 6.22 1.64
N VAL A 48 1.08 5.22 1.71
CA VAL A 48 1.27 3.94 1.01
C VAL A 48 0.15 3.76 -0.03
N ASN A 49 0.54 3.67 -1.30
CA ASN A 49 -0.39 3.47 -2.41
C ASN A 49 -0.02 2.16 -3.11
N VAL A 50 -0.78 1.12 -2.85
CA VAL A 50 -0.49 -0.23 -3.37
C VAL A 50 -1.07 -0.41 -4.79
N TRP A 51 -0.37 -1.14 -5.64
CA TRP A 51 -0.76 -1.42 -7.03
C TRP A 51 -0.46 -2.86 -7.38
N THR A 52 -1.07 -3.50 -8.32
CA THR A 52 -2.41 -3.22 -8.83
C THR A 52 -3.32 -4.22 -8.16
N VAL A 53 -4.37 -3.77 -7.49
CA VAL A 53 -5.21 -4.63 -6.67
C VAL A 53 -6.60 -4.71 -7.30
N ASN A 54 -6.94 -5.88 -7.86
CA ASN A 54 -8.18 -6.05 -8.61
C ASN A 54 -9.18 -6.99 -7.94
N GLU A 55 -8.73 -7.88 -7.06
CA GLU A 55 -9.60 -8.83 -6.40
C GLU A 55 -10.16 -8.27 -5.10
N GLU A 56 -11.44 -8.57 -4.81
CA GLU A 56 -12.10 -8.04 -3.62
C GLU A 56 -11.39 -8.45 -2.33
N TYR A 57 -10.94 -9.69 -2.22
CA TYR A 57 -10.27 -10.15 -1.00
C TYR A 57 -8.95 -9.42 -0.79
N GLU A 58 -8.26 -9.08 -1.86
CA GLU A 58 -7.02 -8.31 -1.76
C GLU A 58 -7.30 -6.85 -1.39
N MET A 59 -8.38 -6.30 -1.93
CA MET A 59 -8.80 -4.93 -1.58
C MET A 59 -9.10 -4.82 -0.08
N LEU A 60 -9.87 -5.78 0.46
CA LEU A 60 -10.16 -5.81 1.88
C LEU A 60 -8.90 -5.95 2.72
N LYS A 61 -8.00 -6.81 2.29
CA LYS A 61 -6.73 -7.02 2.98
C LYS A 61 -5.91 -5.74 3.03
N MET A 62 -5.85 -5.00 1.92
CA MET A 62 -5.10 -3.75 1.86
C MET A 62 -5.72 -2.69 2.76
N ILE A 63 -7.05 -2.62 2.79
CA ILE A 63 -7.76 -1.70 3.67
C ILE A 63 -7.49 -2.04 5.14
N GLU A 64 -7.48 -3.33 5.49
CA GLU A 64 -7.15 -3.77 6.84
C GLU A 64 -5.72 -3.41 7.22
N TYR A 65 -4.80 -3.43 6.27
CA TYR A 65 -3.42 -3.02 6.49
C TYR A 65 -3.29 -1.52 6.75
N GLY A 66 -4.29 -0.74 6.34
CA GLY A 66 -4.28 0.69 6.54
C GLY A 66 -3.61 1.48 5.43
N VAL A 67 -3.55 0.93 4.21
CA VAL A 67 -2.96 1.66 3.08
C VAL A 67 -3.76 2.93 2.79
N ASP A 68 -3.08 3.94 2.25
CA ASP A 68 -3.69 5.24 1.96
C ASP A 68 -4.37 5.27 0.60
N GLY A 69 -3.93 4.44 -0.33
CA GLY A 69 -4.52 4.37 -1.66
C GLY A 69 -4.38 2.99 -2.27
N ILE A 70 -5.33 2.63 -3.11
CA ILE A 70 -5.32 1.37 -3.86
C ILE A 70 -5.47 1.72 -5.33
N MET A 71 -4.48 1.32 -6.14
CA MET A 71 -4.56 1.47 -7.59
C MET A 71 -5.15 0.20 -8.16
N THR A 72 -6.28 0.35 -8.85
CA THR A 72 -7.01 -0.78 -9.42
C THR A 72 -7.50 -0.45 -10.82
N ASP A 73 -7.64 -1.50 -11.64
CA ASP A 73 -8.26 -1.37 -12.96
C ASP A 73 -9.78 -1.34 -12.85
N TYR A 74 -10.34 -1.62 -11.67
CA TYR A 74 -11.78 -1.72 -11.43
C TYR A 74 -12.21 -0.83 -10.29
N PRO A 75 -12.16 0.51 -10.46
CA PRO A 75 -12.50 1.42 -9.36
C PRO A 75 -13.93 1.28 -8.85
N LEU A 76 -14.87 0.90 -9.71
CA LEU A 76 -16.25 0.67 -9.26
C LEU A 76 -16.36 -0.56 -8.37
N ARG A 77 -15.54 -1.58 -8.62
CA ARG A 77 -15.50 -2.77 -7.77
C ARG A 77 -15.06 -2.40 -6.36
N LEU A 78 -14.03 -1.56 -6.25
CA LEU A 78 -13.56 -1.09 -4.96
C LEU A 78 -14.61 -0.25 -4.25
N LYS A 79 -15.27 0.64 -4.97
CA LYS A 79 -16.32 1.48 -4.40
C LYS A 79 -17.48 0.63 -3.88
N GLU A 80 -17.95 -0.33 -4.68
CA GLU A 80 -19.03 -1.22 -4.30
C GLU A 80 -18.67 -2.07 -3.09
N LEU A 81 -17.41 -2.51 -3.03
CA LEU A 81 -16.93 -3.29 -1.89
C LEU A 81 -16.97 -2.46 -0.61
N CYS A 82 -16.51 -1.22 -0.68
CA CYS A 82 -16.54 -0.33 0.48
C CYS A 82 -17.98 -0.05 0.95
N GLU A 83 -18.91 0.12 0.02
CA GLU A 83 -20.32 0.31 0.35
C GLU A 83 -20.90 -0.95 0.99
N LYS A 84 -20.62 -2.11 0.42
CA LYS A 84 -21.11 -3.39 0.91
C LYS A 84 -20.61 -3.70 2.32
N GLU A 85 -19.36 -3.40 2.59
CA GLU A 85 -18.73 -3.67 3.88
C GLU A 85 -18.85 -2.49 4.85
N ASN A 86 -19.58 -1.46 4.45
CA ASN A 86 -19.80 -0.27 5.27
C ASN A 86 -18.50 0.39 5.71
N LEU A 87 -17.57 0.52 4.78
CA LEU A 87 -16.27 1.12 5.02
C LEU A 87 -16.26 2.59 4.60
N ASN A 88 -15.61 3.42 5.39
CA ASN A 88 -15.48 4.86 5.11
C ASN A 88 -14.14 5.18 4.42
N TRP A 89 -13.71 4.29 3.56
CA TRP A 89 -12.39 4.42 2.95
C TRP A 89 -12.35 5.44 1.79
N PHE A 90 -13.50 5.67 1.16
CA PHE A 90 -13.61 6.69 0.11
C PHE A 90 -13.93 8.05 0.71
#